data_96ec6efc6bf0a6c3fc77784411e6253d
#
_entry.id   96ec6efc6bf0a6c3fc77784411e6253d
#
_cell.length_a   1.000
_cell.length_b   1.000
_cell.length_c   1.000
_cell.angle_alpha   90.00
_cell.angle_beta   90.00
_cell.angle_gamma   90.00
#
_symmetry.space_group_name_H-M   'P 1'
#
loop_
_entity.id
_entity.type
_entity.pdbx_description
1 polymer ?
#
loop_
_entity_poly.entity_id
_entity_poly.type
_entity_poly.pdbx_seq_one_letter_code
_entity_poly.pdbx_strand_id
1 'polypeptide(L)'
;MTNDEGMPKPENSGESEESFWLDNETPHVREEPGAKPAYDLEERTARFGEAIIDFAKRIPAGPLTVRIISQLVGAGTIVGANYDEADDAVSKKEFLKCIGTCKKEARESKHFLRMAARAVPELKSDARELWLEARELHLIFAKIWRSGKEK
;
A
#
# COMPACT_ATOMS: atom_id res chain seq x y z
N MET A 1 -21.47 -37.32 4.57
CA MET A 1 -21.40 -36.39 5.70
C MET A 1 -20.05 -35.69 5.63
N THR A 2 -20.05 -34.56 5.04
CA THR A 2 -18.91 -33.66 5.11
C THR A 2 -18.95 -33.03 6.50
N ASN A 3 -18.16 -33.54 7.39
CA ASN A 3 -17.80 -32.78 8.56
C ASN A 3 -16.98 -31.58 8.06
N ASP A 4 -17.67 -30.48 7.94
CA ASP A 4 -17.01 -29.20 7.90
C ASP A 4 -16.51 -28.91 9.33
N GLU A 5 -15.63 -29.77 9.80
CA GLU A 5 -14.73 -29.36 10.86
C GLU A 5 -13.75 -28.42 10.15
N GLY A 6 -14.20 -27.18 10.01
CA GLY A 6 -13.39 -26.13 9.50
C GLY A 6 -12.04 -26.19 10.19
N MET A 7 -10.96 -26.12 9.40
CA MET A 7 -9.65 -25.92 9.96
C MET A 7 -9.78 -24.91 11.09
N PRO A 8 -9.29 -25.19 12.29
CA PRO A 8 -9.31 -24.20 13.35
C PRO A 8 -8.69 -22.94 12.75
N LYS A 9 -9.47 -21.88 12.75
CA LYS A 9 -8.90 -20.57 12.45
C LYS A 9 -7.68 -20.48 13.32
N PRO A 10 -6.50 -20.18 12.79
CA PRO A 10 -5.36 -19.99 13.63
C PRO A 10 -5.78 -19.04 14.73
N GLU A 11 -5.67 -19.47 15.96
CA GLU A 11 -5.87 -18.58 17.09
C GLU A 11 -5.03 -17.37 16.77
N ASN A 12 -5.67 -16.22 16.73
CA ASN A 12 -5.05 -14.97 16.38
C ASN A 12 -4.13 -14.53 17.53
N SER A 13 -3.12 -15.35 17.79
CA SER A 13 -1.97 -14.97 18.61
C SER A 13 -1.00 -14.16 17.79
N GLY A 14 -1.37 -13.88 16.52
CA GLY A 14 -0.59 -13.07 15.61
C GLY A 14 -0.74 -11.60 15.91
N GLU A 15 0.36 -10.88 15.79
CA GLU A 15 0.35 -9.44 15.78
C GLU A 15 -0.66 -8.95 14.74
N SER A 16 -1.58 -8.06 15.15
CA SER A 16 -2.41 -7.33 14.20
C SER A 16 -1.51 -6.50 13.27
N GLU A 17 -2.01 -6.12 12.11
CA GLU A 17 -1.25 -5.26 11.18
C GLU A 17 -0.75 -3.99 11.89
N GLU A 18 -1.58 -3.40 12.74
CA GLU A 18 -1.20 -2.22 13.52
C GLU A 18 -0.10 -2.55 14.54
N SER A 19 -0.23 -3.66 15.27
CA SER A 19 0.79 -4.04 16.25
C SER A 19 2.13 -4.43 15.62
N PHE A 20 2.13 -4.95 14.39
CA PHE A 20 3.36 -5.21 13.66
C PHE A 20 4.20 -3.95 13.47
N TRP A 21 3.55 -2.81 13.20
CA TRP A 21 4.22 -1.54 12.93
C TRP A 21 4.54 -0.75 14.18
N LEU A 22 3.91 -1.07 15.32
CA LEU A 22 4.16 -0.42 16.59
C LEU A 22 5.37 -1.06 17.26
N ASP A 23 6.56 -0.55 16.98
CA ASP A 23 7.71 -0.79 17.82
C ASP A 23 7.70 0.23 18.95
N ASN A 24 7.72 -0.26 20.19
CA ASN A 24 7.70 0.57 21.39
C ASN A 24 8.97 1.42 21.55
N GLU A 25 9.93 1.35 20.67
CA GLU A 25 11.24 1.94 20.81
C GLU A 25 11.49 3.22 20.01
N THR A 26 10.61 3.58 19.10
CA THR A 26 10.75 4.82 18.33
C THR A 26 9.66 5.80 18.69
N PRO A 27 10.02 6.95 19.27
CA PRO A 27 9.04 8.02 19.42
C PRO A 27 8.54 8.40 18.03
N HIS A 28 7.26 8.22 17.82
CA HIS A 28 6.58 8.76 16.66
C HIS A 28 6.76 10.27 16.67
N VAL A 29 7.59 10.76 15.80
CA VAL A 29 7.38 12.10 15.31
C VAL A 29 6.18 11.99 14.37
N ARG A 30 5.00 12.22 14.93
CA ARG A 30 3.86 12.56 14.12
C ARG A 30 4.27 13.82 13.38
N GLU A 31 4.63 13.68 12.11
CA GLU A 31 4.51 14.81 11.24
C GLU A 31 3.05 15.23 11.33
N GLU A 32 2.84 16.44 11.87
CA GLU A 32 1.57 17.09 11.72
C GLU A 32 1.14 16.88 10.26
N PRO A 33 -0.09 16.47 9.98
CA PRO A 33 -0.58 16.47 8.62
C PRO A 33 -0.54 17.92 8.13
N GLY A 34 0.64 18.39 7.77
CA GLY A 34 0.80 19.56 6.96
C GLY A 34 -0.13 19.31 5.80
N ALA A 35 -1.09 20.22 5.61
CA ALA A 35 -2.10 20.11 4.61
C ALA A 35 -1.47 19.87 3.25
N LYS A 36 -1.09 18.62 2.96
CA LYS A 36 -0.84 18.20 1.59
C LYS A 36 -2.21 18.25 0.91
N PRO A 37 -2.39 19.14 -0.07
CA PRO A 37 -3.67 19.21 -0.72
C PRO A 37 -4.01 17.84 -1.28
N ALA A 38 -5.15 17.31 -0.85
CA ALA A 38 -5.63 15.97 -1.21
C ALA A 38 -5.89 15.80 -2.72
N TYR A 39 -5.76 16.87 -3.50
CA TYR A 39 -6.13 16.90 -4.93
C TYR A 39 -4.93 16.80 -5.87
N ASP A 40 -3.71 16.82 -5.42
CA ASP A 40 -2.56 16.57 -6.28
C ASP A 40 -2.15 15.11 -6.24
N LEU A 41 -3.11 14.27 -6.60
CA LEU A 41 -2.90 12.83 -6.62
C LEU A 41 -1.93 12.41 -7.72
N GLU A 42 -1.85 13.14 -8.81
CA GLU A 42 -0.87 12.85 -9.86
C GLU A 42 0.55 12.92 -9.31
N GLU A 43 0.91 14.04 -8.71
CA GLU A 43 2.24 14.22 -8.12
C GLU A 43 2.46 13.33 -6.91
N ARG A 44 1.44 13.20 -6.06
CA ARG A 44 1.53 12.38 -4.83
C ARG A 44 1.75 10.90 -5.14
N THR A 45 1.05 10.36 -6.13
CA THR A 45 1.22 8.95 -6.52
C THR A 45 2.54 8.72 -7.26
N ALA A 46 3.01 9.68 -8.04
CA ALA A 46 4.33 9.63 -8.66
C ALA A 46 5.43 9.57 -7.59
N ARG A 47 5.38 10.45 -6.60
CA ARG A 47 6.32 10.46 -5.47
C ARG A 47 6.28 9.18 -4.67
N PHE A 48 5.09 8.63 -4.47
CA PHE A 48 4.94 7.33 -3.80
C PHE A 48 5.68 6.23 -4.57
N GLY A 49 5.47 6.14 -5.88
CA GLY A 49 6.16 5.17 -6.73
C GLY A 49 7.69 5.33 -6.68
N GLU A 50 8.17 6.57 -6.78
CA GLU A 50 9.60 6.88 -6.67
C GLU A 50 10.17 6.46 -5.30
N ALA A 51 9.46 6.76 -4.22
CA ALA A 51 9.87 6.38 -2.88
C ALA A 51 9.90 4.85 -2.69
N ILE A 52 8.96 4.14 -3.29
CA ILE A 52 8.97 2.67 -3.32
C ILE A 52 10.21 2.15 -4.04
N ILE A 53 10.57 2.73 -5.17
CA ILE A 53 11.78 2.35 -5.92
C ILE A 53 13.03 2.57 -5.06
N ASP A 54 13.15 3.75 -4.46
CA ASP A 54 14.30 4.07 -3.61
C ASP A 54 14.41 3.13 -2.40
N PHE A 55 13.28 2.81 -1.79
CA PHE A 55 13.22 1.83 -0.71
C PHE A 55 13.63 0.43 -1.20
N ALA A 56 13.11 -0.01 -2.34
CA ALA A 56 13.39 -1.33 -2.90
C ALA A 56 14.87 -1.51 -3.24
N LYS A 57 15.56 -0.45 -3.68
CA LYS A 57 17.00 -0.46 -3.94
C LYS A 57 17.82 -0.83 -2.69
N ARG A 58 17.28 -0.58 -1.51
CA ARG A 58 17.96 -0.86 -0.23
C ARG A 58 17.73 -2.29 0.25
N ILE A 59 16.81 -3.02 -0.34
CA ILE A 59 16.53 -4.42 0.01
C ILE A 59 17.62 -5.29 -0.62
N PRO A 60 18.42 -6.03 0.16
CA PRO A 60 19.41 -6.95 -0.41
C PRO A 60 18.72 -8.02 -1.27
N ALA A 61 19.13 -8.15 -2.51
CA ALA A 61 18.59 -9.15 -3.42
C ALA A 61 19.06 -10.55 -3.01
N GLY A 62 18.12 -11.48 -2.93
CA GLY A 62 18.39 -12.87 -2.58
C GLY A 62 17.14 -13.72 -2.78
N PRO A 63 17.24 -15.04 -2.54
CA PRO A 63 16.12 -15.96 -2.78
C PRO A 63 14.83 -15.60 -2.04
N LEU A 64 14.93 -15.01 -0.85
CA LEU A 64 13.77 -14.60 -0.05
C LEU A 64 13.19 -13.27 -0.48
N THR A 65 14.00 -12.38 -1.05
CA THR A 65 13.61 -10.98 -1.26
C THR A 65 13.33 -10.64 -2.71
N VAL A 66 13.83 -11.41 -3.67
CA VAL A 66 13.68 -11.08 -5.10
C VAL A 66 12.21 -10.91 -5.50
N ARG A 67 11.34 -11.79 -5.03
CA ARG A 67 9.91 -11.72 -5.34
C ARG A 67 9.22 -10.57 -4.61
N ILE A 68 9.61 -10.32 -3.37
CA ILE A 68 9.10 -9.19 -2.59
C ILE A 68 9.44 -7.88 -3.30
N ILE A 69 10.68 -7.71 -3.74
CA ILE A 69 11.13 -6.54 -4.50
C ILE A 69 10.29 -6.35 -5.76
N SER A 70 10.15 -7.40 -6.56
CA SER A 70 9.39 -7.35 -7.81
C SER A 70 7.93 -6.96 -7.59
N GLN A 71 7.27 -7.59 -6.63
CA GLN A 71 5.86 -7.33 -6.33
C GLN A 71 5.66 -5.94 -5.73
N LEU A 72 6.56 -5.50 -4.85
CA LEU A 72 6.48 -4.18 -4.22
C LEU A 72 6.65 -3.06 -5.25
N VAL A 73 7.67 -3.16 -6.09
CA VAL A 73 7.92 -2.17 -7.16
C VAL A 73 6.75 -2.15 -8.14
N GLY A 74 6.27 -3.32 -8.54
CA GLY A 74 5.10 -3.42 -9.42
C GLY A 74 3.89 -2.74 -8.83
N ALA A 75 3.50 -3.10 -7.62
CA ALA A 75 2.32 -2.53 -6.96
C ALA A 75 2.47 -1.01 -6.72
N GLY A 76 3.59 -0.58 -6.15
CA GLY A 76 3.80 0.83 -5.79
C GLY A 76 3.86 1.77 -6.98
N THR A 77 4.41 1.33 -8.10
CA THR A 77 4.53 2.17 -9.30
C THR A 77 3.26 2.19 -10.14
N ILE A 78 2.46 1.13 -10.09
CA ILE A 78 1.23 1.06 -10.88
C ILE A 78 0.10 1.96 -10.35
N VAL A 79 0.15 2.34 -9.07
CA VAL A 79 -0.84 3.24 -8.47
C VAL A 79 -0.92 4.54 -9.27
N GLY A 80 0.22 5.19 -9.50
CA GLY A 80 0.27 6.45 -10.25
C GLY A 80 -0.10 6.28 -11.73
N ALA A 81 0.35 5.20 -12.35
CA ALA A 81 0.02 4.92 -13.74
C ALA A 81 -1.49 4.75 -13.95
N ASN A 82 -2.17 4.06 -13.04
CA ASN A 82 -3.63 3.91 -13.12
C ASN A 82 -4.38 5.18 -12.77
N TYR A 83 -3.83 5.99 -11.88
CA TYR A 83 -4.43 7.30 -11.61
C TYR A 83 -4.35 8.21 -12.85
N ASP A 84 -3.23 8.23 -13.55
CA ASP A 84 -3.08 8.98 -14.80
C ASP A 84 -4.10 8.53 -15.85
N GLU A 85 -4.30 7.21 -15.97
CA GLU A 85 -5.34 6.64 -16.84
C GLU A 85 -6.75 7.07 -16.39
N ALA A 86 -7.02 7.09 -15.08
CA ALA A 86 -8.30 7.52 -14.55
C ALA A 86 -8.57 8.99 -14.87
N ASP A 87 -7.57 9.85 -14.69
CA ASP A 87 -7.67 11.28 -14.97
C ASP A 87 -7.94 11.57 -16.46
N ASP A 88 -7.46 10.70 -17.34
CA ASP A 88 -7.64 10.80 -18.79
C ASP A 88 -8.78 9.92 -19.31
N ALA A 89 -9.60 9.34 -18.44
CA ALA A 89 -10.65 8.42 -18.81
C ALA A 89 -11.76 9.13 -19.61
N VAL A 90 -12.27 8.44 -20.65
CA VAL A 90 -13.31 8.95 -21.54
C VAL A 90 -14.73 8.53 -21.11
N SER A 91 -14.85 7.72 -20.07
CA SER A 91 -16.13 7.29 -19.53
C SER A 91 -16.04 7.12 -18.01
N LYS A 92 -17.20 7.21 -17.35
CA LYS A 92 -17.29 6.93 -15.90
C LYS A 92 -16.89 5.49 -15.57
N LYS A 93 -17.27 4.54 -16.41
CA LYS A 93 -16.95 3.13 -16.24
C LYS A 93 -15.43 2.90 -16.27
N GLU A 94 -14.76 3.51 -17.22
CA GLU A 94 -13.29 3.45 -17.32
C GLU A 94 -12.62 4.12 -16.12
N PHE A 95 -13.08 5.31 -15.75
CA PHE A 95 -12.62 6.02 -14.56
C PHE A 95 -12.70 5.15 -13.31
N LEU A 96 -13.86 4.55 -13.03
CA LEU A 96 -14.04 3.71 -11.85
C LEU A 96 -13.19 2.44 -11.89
N LYS A 97 -12.99 1.87 -13.06
CA LYS A 97 -12.09 0.72 -13.22
C LYS A 97 -10.67 1.08 -12.83
N CYS A 98 -10.17 2.21 -13.32
CA CYS A 98 -8.82 2.68 -13.02
C CYS A 98 -8.66 3.03 -11.53
N ILE A 99 -9.64 3.72 -10.95
CA ILE A 99 -9.63 4.05 -9.51
C ILE A 99 -9.69 2.76 -8.66
N GLY A 100 -10.48 1.77 -9.07
CA GLY A 100 -10.52 0.47 -8.40
C GLY A 100 -9.16 -0.22 -8.41
N THR A 101 -8.41 -0.11 -9.50
CA THR A 101 -7.05 -0.64 -9.59
C THR A 101 -6.09 0.14 -8.68
N CYS A 102 -6.17 1.48 -8.66
CA CYS A 102 -5.38 2.29 -7.73
C CYS A 102 -5.58 1.84 -6.27
N LYS A 103 -6.84 1.64 -5.89
CA LYS A 103 -7.22 1.17 -4.56
C LYS A 103 -6.57 -0.18 -4.24
N LYS A 104 -6.67 -1.14 -5.15
CA LYS A 104 -6.14 -2.50 -4.96
C LYS A 104 -4.63 -2.50 -4.87
N GLU A 105 -3.95 -1.76 -5.74
CA GLU A 105 -2.50 -1.71 -5.77
C GLU A 105 -1.90 -0.96 -4.58
N ALA A 106 -2.57 0.07 -4.08
CA ALA A 106 -2.16 0.72 -2.84
C ALA A 106 -2.23 -0.25 -1.66
N ARG A 107 -3.29 -1.06 -1.59
CA ARG A 107 -3.42 -2.09 -0.56
C ARG A 107 -2.35 -3.18 -0.71
N GLU A 108 -2.08 -3.62 -1.93
CA GLU A 108 -1.03 -4.60 -2.20
C GLU A 108 0.35 -4.07 -1.82
N SER A 109 0.62 -2.80 -2.08
CA SER A 109 1.85 -2.13 -1.64
C SER A 109 2.03 -2.21 -0.12
N LYS A 110 0.96 -1.99 0.64
CA LYS A 110 0.98 -2.15 2.11
C LYS A 110 1.45 -3.56 2.50
N HIS A 111 0.88 -4.56 1.86
CA HIS A 111 1.21 -5.96 2.15
C HIS A 111 2.70 -6.25 1.91
N PHE A 112 3.23 -5.85 0.77
CA PHE A 112 4.63 -6.13 0.44
C PHE A 112 5.62 -5.28 1.24
N LEU A 113 5.22 -4.09 1.68
CA LEU A 113 6.02 -3.32 2.64
C LEU A 113 6.15 -4.06 3.98
N ARG A 114 5.07 -4.67 4.45
CA ARG A 114 5.11 -5.51 5.64
C ARG A 114 6.03 -6.72 5.44
N MET A 115 5.96 -7.38 4.29
CA MET A 115 6.82 -8.52 3.97
C MET A 115 8.29 -8.09 3.88
N ALA A 116 8.56 -6.94 3.28
CA ALA A 116 9.91 -6.39 3.21
C ALA A 116 10.49 -6.09 4.60
N ALA A 117 9.68 -5.50 5.47
CA ALA A 117 10.09 -5.20 6.85
C ALA A 117 10.36 -6.47 7.65
N ARG A 118 9.62 -7.55 7.38
CA ARG A 118 9.87 -8.85 8.01
C ARG A 118 11.17 -9.48 7.51
N ALA A 119 11.41 -9.40 6.20
CA ALA A 119 12.61 -9.95 5.58
C ALA A 119 13.88 -9.17 5.96
N VAL A 120 13.77 -7.87 6.12
CA VAL A 120 14.89 -6.95 6.41
C VAL A 120 14.50 -6.03 7.57
N PRO A 121 14.61 -6.51 8.83
CA PRO A 121 14.16 -5.72 9.99
C PRO A 121 14.79 -4.33 10.12
N GLU A 122 16.01 -4.14 9.62
CA GLU A 122 16.71 -2.86 9.63
C GLU A 122 15.96 -1.78 8.83
N LEU A 123 15.14 -2.19 7.87
CA LEU A 123 14.34 -1.28 7.03
C LEU A 123 12.92 -1.04 7.55
N LYS A 124 12.57 -1.60 8.71
CA LYS A 124 11.21 -1.55 9.24
C LYS A 124 10.69 -0.13 9.44
N SER A 125 11.51 0.77 9.94
CA SER A 125 11.13 2.16 10.17
C SER A 125 10.75 2.87 8.85
N ASP A 126 11.58 2.72 7.83
CA ASP A 126 11.32 3.32 6.52
C ASP A 126 10.13 2.66 5.82
N ALA A 127 10.01 1.34 5.94
CA ALA A 127 8.86 0.60 5.42
C ALA A 127 7.55 1.08 6.04
N ARG A 128 7.56 1.38 7.34
CA ARG A 128 6.37 1.88 8.03
C ARG A 128 5.90 3.23 7.50
N GLU A 129 6.81 4.16 7.22
CA GLU A 129 6.45 5.46 6.66
C GLU A 129 5.77 5.31 5.30
N LEU A 130 6.30 4.45 4.45
CA LEU A 130 5.69 4.14 3.15
C LEU A 130 4.35 3.40 3.31
N TRP A 131 4.26 2.51 4.29
CA TRP A 131 3.02 1.82 4.61
C TRP A 131 1.91 2.80 5.02
N LEU A 132 2.24 3.82 5.82
CA LEU A 132 1.29 4.86 6.20
C LEU A 132 0.80 5.65 4.99
N GLU A 133 1.68 5.99 4.07
CA GLU A 133 1.30 6.66 2.83
C GLU A 133 0.44 5.77 1.93
N ALA A 134 0.81 4.51 1.77
CA ALA A 134 0.01 3.53 1.03
C ALA A 134 -1.40 3.37 1.62
N ARG A 135 -1.50 3.36 2.96
CA ARG A 135 -2.79 3.32 3.67
C ARG A 135 -3.64 4.55 3.35
N GLU A 136 -3.05 5.74 3.40
CA GLU A 136 -3.77 6.96 3.05
C GLU A 136 -4.25 6.96 1.61
N LEU A 137 -3.39 6.59 0.68
CA LEU A 137 -3.75 6.49 -0.73
C LEU A 137 -4.89 5.48 -0.94
N HIS A 138 -4.80 4.32 -0.29
CA HIS A 138 -5.86 3.32 -0.33
C HIS A 138 -7.21 3.89 0.14
N LEU A 139 -7.22 4.62 1.26
CA LEU A 139 -8.44 5.22 1.79
C LEU A 139 -9.01 6.31 0.87
N ILE A 140 -8.14 7.12 0.27
CA ILE A 140 -8.54 8.14 -0.69
C ILE A 140 -9.20 7.50 -1.91
N PHE A 141 -8.57 6.49 -2.51
CA PHE A 141 -9.12 5.81 -3.69
C PHE A 141 -10.39 5.03 -3.35
N ALA A 142 -10.47 4.43 -2.17
CA ALA A 142 -11.68 3.77 -1.71
C ALA A 142 -12.85 4.75 -1.62
N LYS A 143 -12.60 5.95 -1.13
CA LYS A 143 -13.62 7.01 -1.03
C LYS A 143 -14.07 7.50 -2.41
N ILE A 144 -13.13 7.75 -3.31
CA ILE A 144 -13.43 8.17 -4.70
C ILE A 144 -14.28 7.10 -5.39
N TRP A 145 -13.90 5.85 -5.26
CA TRP A 145 -14.58 4.73 -5.88
C TRP A 145 -16.02 4.58 -5.37
N ARG A 146 -16.24 4.65 -4.06
CA ARG A 146 -17.59 4.60 -3.47
C ARG A 146 -18.45 5.78 -3.92
N SER A 147 -17.92 6.99 -3.91
CA SER A 147 -18.64 8.19 -4.36
C SER A 147 -19.02 8.09 -5.83
N GLY A 148 -18.17 7.51 -6.67
CA GLY A 148 -18.45 7.30 -8.07
C GLY A 148 -19.56 6.28 -8.31
N LYS A 149 -19.69 5.26 -7.46
CA LYS A 149 -20.74 4.23 -7.58
C LYS A 149 -22.13 4.71 -7.16
N GLU A 150 -22.20 5.67 -6.26
CA GLU A 150 -23.47 6.17 -5.72
C GLU A 150 -24.21 7.14 -6.66
N LYS A 151 -23.58 7.52 -7.76
CA LYS A 151 -24.17 8.47 -8.73
C LYS A 151 -24.70 7.76 -9.97
#